data_a07d1670092ed1f0f89dcdad75e9fbc2
#
_entry.id   a07d1670092ed1f0f89dcdad75e9fbc2
#
_cell.length_a   1.000
_cell.length_b   1.000
_cell.length_c   1.000
_cell.angle_alpha   90.00
_cell.angle_beta   90.00
_cell.angle_gamma   90.00
#
_symmetry.space_group_name_H-M   'P 1'
#
loop_
_entity.id
_entity.type
_entity.pdbx_description
1 polymer ?
#
loop_
_entity_poly.entity_id
_entity_poly.type
_entity_poly.pdbx_seq_one_letter_code
_entity_poly.pdbx_strand_id
1 'polypeptide(L)'
;SDLVASFDAAIQSMKDDGTLAALNTKYFGTAFTMTYDDIGDGAYAEEPVAAPAGACIGLVTDVGQVDDKSFNQSAWEGVQAAGEASGADVNYIETQAAKDYATNIGLFADDGCDVIVTVGFALGEATGIASAEYPDIDFVGVDQWQAEPIANVAGLLFPEDQAGYLAGALAASLSTSGVIAEVLGTDLVPPVVAFGEGFVNGARHIDPSIEVIKTYHPGGLDVAFTDPEWGATTARQALDQGADVVFGAGGKTGNGAIIEVAGEAGAFCIGVDTDQWDTVPEAHPCLVSSSMKMITDGVVDLVGQSFAGSMPAGNYYGGVALAPFHDHADSVPADVQDMLVALKADLEAGTIPTCVWVTDAPGCEPVA
;
A
#
# COMPACT_ATOMS: atom_id res chain seq x y z
N SER A 1 -0.30 -22.20 -21.03
CA SER A 1 1.04 -22.83 -20.88
C SER A 1 0.90 -24.18 -20.21
N ASP A 2 1.87 -25.08 -20.36
CA ASP A 2 1.86 -26.45 -19.77
C ASP A 2 1.70 -26.40 -18.23
N LEU A 3 2.12 -25.30 -17.59
CA LEU A 3 1.98 -25.12 -16.15
C LEU A 3 0.52 -24.89 -15.75
N VAL A 4 -0.21 -24.06 -16.47
CA VAL A 4 -1.65 -23.81 -16.20
C VAL A 4 -2.43 -25.12 -16.37
N ALA A 5 -2.20 -25.86 -17.46
CA ALA A 5 -2.86 -27.13 -17.68
C ALA A 5 -2.54 -28.18 -16.58
N SER A 6 -1.32 -28.13 -16.02
CA SER A 6 -0.92 -28.99 -14.91
C SER A 6 -1.62 -28.62 -13.61
N PHE A 7 -1.79 -27.31 -13.33
CA PHE A 7 -2.56 -26.82 -12.18
C PHE A 7 -4.04 -27.17 -12.29
N ASP A 8 -4.65 -26.96 -13.46
CA ASP A 8 -6.05 -27.28 -13.70
C ASP A 8 -6.31 -28.78 -13.50
N ALA A 9 -5.42 -29.63 -14.02
CA ALA A 9 -5.51 -31.08 -13.83
C ALA A 9 -5.37 -31.49 -12.35
N ALA A 10 -4.50 -30.83 -11.59
CA ALA A 10 -4.34 -31.08 -10.16
C ALA A 10 -5.58 -30.64 -9.37
N ILE A 11 -6.12 -29.45 -9.64
CA ILE A 11 -7.36 -28.95 -9.01
C ILE A 11 -8.53 -29.87 -9.35
N GLN A 12 -8.66 -30.30 -10.60
CA GLN A 12 -9.71 -31.24 -11.00
C GLN A 12 -9.58 -32.57 -10.26
N SER A 13 -8.36 -33.13 -10.13
CA SER A 13 -8.11 -34.32 -9.35
C SER A 13 -8.55 -34.17 -7.88
N MET A 14 -8.24 -33.01 -7.26
CA MET A 14 -8.64 -32.73 -5.88
C MET A 14 -10.16 -32.54 -5.73
N LYS A 15 -10.86 -32.09 -6.77
CA LYS A 15 -12.33 -32.08 -6.81
C LYS A 15 -12.89 -33.50 -6.86
N ASP A 16 -12.37 -34.32 -7.76
CA ASP A 16 -12.89 -35.68 -8.04
C ASP A 16 -12.69 -36.62 -6.84
N ASP A 17 -11.60 -36.49 -6.09
CA ASP A 17 -11.28 -37.32 -4.92
C ASP A 17 -11.80 -36.78 -3.60
N GLY A 18 -12.43 -35.59 -3.61
CA GLY A 18 -12.98 -34.90 -2.42
C GLY A 18 -11.97 -34.20 -1.55
N THR A 19 -10.69 -34.15 -1.92
CA THR A 19 -9.64 -33.45 -1.17
C THR A 19 -9.95 -31.95 -1.05
N LEU A 20 -10.41 -31.32 -2.12
CA LEU A 20 -10.75 -29.89 -2.12
C LEU A 20 -11.91 -29.59 -1.17
N ALA A 21 -12.97 -30.44 -1.16
CA ALA A 21 -14.09 -30.28 -0.24
C ALA A 21 -13.67 -30.46 1.23
N ALA A 22 -12.75 -31.39 1.49
CA ALA A 22 -12.20 -31.61 2.84
C ALA A 22 -11.35 -30.42 3.32
N LEU A 23 -10.54 -29.82 2.43
CA LEU A 23 -9.77 -28.61 2.72
C LEU A 23 -10.68 -27.42 2.98
N ASN A 24 -11.70 -27.20 2.14
CA ASN A 24 -12.68 -26.14 2.34
C ASN A 24 -13.38 -26.28 3.69
N THR A 25 -13.83 -27.46 4.05
CA THR A 25 -14.46 -27.70 5.36
C THR A 25 -13.49 -27.46 6.53
N LYS A 26 -12.21 -27.84 6.35
CA LYS A 26 -11.19 -27.69 7.38
C LYS A 26 -10.86 -26.22 7.66
N TYR A 27 -10.73 -25.40 6.62
CA TYR A 27 -10.22 -24.03 6.74
C TYR A 27 -11.31 -22.95 6.75
N PHE A 28 -12.49 -23.24 6.16
CA PHE A 28 -13.60 -22.28 6.07
C PHE A 28 -14.86 -22.73 6.81
N GLY A 29 -14.81 -23.88 7.51
CA GLY A 29 -15.92 -24.39 8.31
C GLY A 29 -17.14 -24.90 7.50
N THR A 30 -17.09 -24.85 6.17
CA THR A 30 -18.14 -25.32 5.26
C THR A 30 -17.53 -25.85 3.95
N ALA A 31 -18.25 -26.78 3.30
CA ALA A 31 -17.94 -27.11 1.91
C ALA A 31 -18.60 -26.08 1.02
N PHE A 32 -17.83 -25.39 0.19
CA PHE A 32 -18.41 -24.56 -0.86
C PHE A 32 -19.17 -25.44 -1.83
N THR A 33 -20.46 -25.15 -1.99
CA THR A 33 -21.35 -25.86 -2.92
C THR A 33 -21.33 -25.26 -4.32
N MET A 34 -20.77 -24.05 -4.49
CA MET A 34 -20.57 -23.45 -5.80
C MET A 34 -19.37 -24.11 -6.47
N THR A 35 -19.58 -24.63 -7.66
CA THR A 35 -18.53 -25.17 -8.54
C THR A 35 -18.18 -24.13 -9.60
N TYR A 36 -17.06 -24.35 -10.31
CA TYR A 36 -16.68 -23.52 -11.45
C TYR A 36 -17.78 -23.44 -12.53
N ASP A 37 -18.53 -24.55 -12.70
CA ASP A 37 -19.67 -24.63 -13.63
C ASP A 37 -20.87 -23.77 -13.17
N ASP A 38 -21.01 -23.51 -11.87
CA ASP A 38 -22.08 -22.68 -11.30
C ASP A 38 -21.77 -21.18 -11.49
N ILE A 39 -20.50 -20.81 -11.63
CA ILE A 39 -20.04 -19.43 -11.80
C ILE A 39 -20.03 -19.04 -13.28
N GLY A 40 -19.92 -20.02 -14.18
CA GLY A 40 -19.83 -19.84 -15.64
C GLY A 40 -18.44 -19.42 -16.12
N ASP A 41 -18.14 -19.70 -17.38
CA ASP A 41 -16.84 -19.41 -18.03
C ASP A 41 -16.47 -17.91 -18.10
N GLY A 42 -17.24 -17.01 -17.56
CA GLY A 42 -17.02 -15.56 -17.61
C GLY A 42 -16.72 -14.86 -16.29
N ALA A 43 -16.77 -15.57 -15.15
CA ALA A 43 -16.70 -14.92 -13.86
C ALA A 43 -15.25 -14.57 -13.39
N TYR A 44 -14.22 -15.02 -14.10
CA TYR A 44 -12.81 -14.81 -13.74
C TYR A 44 -11.89 -14.41 -14.90
N ALA A 45 -12.45 -14.19 -16.06
CA ALA A 45 -11.73 -13.61 -17.18
C ALA A 45 -12.52 -12.40 -17.69
N GLU A 46 -12.58 -11.34 -16.92
CA GLU A 46 -12.69 -10.04 -17.56
C GLU A 46 -11.38 -9.89 -18.33
N GLU A 47 -11.46 -10.16 -19.65
CA GLU A 47 -10.35 -9.77 -20.52
C GLU A 47 -10.12 -8.26 -20.27
N PRO A 48 -8.87 -7.83 -20.13
CA PRO A 48 -8.58 -6.42 -19.95
C PRO A 48 -9.32 -5.62 -21.00
N VAL A 49 -10.03 -4.59 -20.60
CA VAL A 49 -10.76 -3.73 -21.53
C VAL A 49 -9.72 -3.02 -22.38
N ALA A 50 -9.72 -3.29 -23.68
CA ALA A 50 -8.82 -2.62 -24.60
C ALA A 50 -9.15 -1.11 -24.63
N ALA A 51 -8.12 -0.29 -24.47
CA ALA A 51 -8.25 1.16 -24.58
C ALA A 51 -8.70 1.58 -26.00
N PRO A 52 -9.32 2.73 -26.15
CA PRO A 52 -9.56 3.35 -27.47
C PRO A 52 -8.24 3.49 -28.24
N ALA A 53 -8.31 3.46 -29.57
CA ALA A 53 -7.12 3.60 -30.40
C ALA A 53 -6.45 4.97 -30.18
N GLY A 54 -5.20 4.98 -29.75
CA GLY A 54 -4.44 6.19 -29.43
C GLY A 54 -4.69 6.74 -28.03
N ALA A 55 -5.35 5.97 -27.16
CA ALA A 55 -5.52 6.33 -25.76
C ALA A 55 -4.19 6.44 -25.02
N CYS A 56 -4.12 7.33 -24.05
CA CYS A 56 -2.98 7.44 -23.16
C CYS A 56 -3.36 7.57 -21.68
N ILE A 57 -2.44 7.13 -20.83
CA ILE A 57 -2.51 7.26 -19.38
C ILE A 57 -1.32 8.11 -18.94
N GLY A 58 -1.58 9.27 -18.34
CA GLY A 58 -0.56 10.13 -17.74
C GLY A 58 -0.44 9.89 -16.25
N LEU A 59 0.78 9.95 -15.69
CA LEU A 59 1.00 9.96 -14.24
C LEU A 59 1.73 11.23 -13.83
N VAL A 60 1.23 11.91 -12.79
CA VAL A 60 1.89 13.06 -12.16
C VAL A 60 2.18 12.73 -10.71
N THR A 61 3.46 12.79 -10.31
CA THR A 61 3.85 12.61 -8.90
C THR A 61 3.63 13.88 -8.10
N ASP A 62 3.51 13.76 -6.78
CA ASP A 62 3.81 14.87 -5.89
C ASP A 62 5.30 15.23 -5.93
N VAL A 63 5.78 16.05 -4.99
CA VAL A 63 7.22 16.36 -4.93
C VAL A 63 7.99 15.10 -4.58
N GLY A 64 8.46 14.41 -5.61
CA GLY A 64 9.13 13.11 -5.51
C GLY A 64 9.42 12.53 -6.89
N GLN A 65 10.02 11.37 -6.90
CA GLN A 65 10.44 10.66 -8.10
C GLN A 65 9.69 9.33 -8.21
N VAL A 66 9.47 8.86 -9.44
CA VAL A 66 8.83 7.54 -9.68
C VAL A 66 9.70 6.36 -9.24
N ASP A 67 11.00 6.57 -9.01
CA ASP A 67 11.93 5.54 -8.52
C ASP A 67 12.19 5.65 -7.00
N ASP A 68 11.19 6.06 -6.23
CA ASP A 68 11.29 6.22 -4.78
C ASP A 68 11.36 4.88 -4.02
N LYS A 69 11.23 3.75 -4.73
CA LYS A 69 11.25 2.39 -4.19
C LYS A 69 10.08 2.05 -3.27
N SER A 70 9.00 2.84 -3.35
CA SER A 70 7.86 2.79 -2.45
C SER A 70 6.59 3.30 -3.17
N PHE A 71 6.02 4.40 -2.72
CA PHE A 71 4.72 4.95 -3.06
C PHE A 71 4.55 5.33 -4.54
N ASN A 72 5.41 6.24 -5.05
CA ASN A 72 5.32 6.70 -6.44
C ASN A 72 5.68 5.57 -7.44
N GLN A 73 6.67 4.74 -7.09
CA GLN A 73 7.03 3.59 -7.91
C GLN A 73 5.85 2.62 -8.06
N SER A 74 5.14 2.30 -6.97
CA SER A 74 3.98 1.40 -7.02
C SER A 74 2.85 1.94 -7.90
N ALA A 75 2.59 3.25 -7.85
CA ALA A 75 1.60 3.87 -8.72
C ALA A 75 2.03 3.84 -10.20
N TRP A 76 3.31 4.08 -10.47
CA TRP A 76 3.85 4.01 -11.84
C TRP A 76 3.82 2.58 -12.40
N GLU A 77 4.17 1.57 -11.59
CA GLU A 77 4.04 0.16 -11.96
C GLU A 77 2.59 -0.20 -12.30
N GLY A 78 1.61 0.36 -11.55
CA GLY A 78 0.19 0.22 -11.85
C GLY A 78 -0.19 0.82 -13.20
N VAL A 79 0.29 2.03 -13.52
CA VAL A 79 0.08 2.67 -14.83
C VAL A 79 0.70 1.86 -15.96
N GLN A 80 1.92 1.34 -15.77
CA GLN A 80 2.58 0.51 -16.78
C GLN A 80 1.80 -0.79 -17.01
N ALA A 81 1.36 -1.46 -15.95
CA ALA A 81 0.58 -2.68 -16.04
C ALA A 81 -0.80 -2.44 -16.71
N ALA A 82 -1.47 -1.33 -16.38
CA ALA A 82 -2.72 -0.93 -17.02
C ALA A 82 -2.52 -0.63 -18.51
N GLY A 83 -1.43 0.06 -18.87
CA GLY A 83 -1.09 0.34 -20.27
C GLY A 83 -0.77 -0.93 -21.06
N GLU A 84 -0.02 -1.87 -20.47
CA GLU A 84 0.27 -3.18 -21.08
C GLU A 84 -1.02 -3.98 -21.31
N ALA A 85 -1.91 -4.00 -20.33
CA ALA A 85 -3.18 -4.72 -20.38
C ALA A 85 -4.15 -4.13 -21.41
N SER A 86 -4.25 -2.79 -21.51
CA SER A 86 -5.22 -2.09 -22.36
C SER A 86 -4.70 -1.74 -23.76
N GLY A 87 -3.37 -1.68 -23.93
CA GLY A 87 -2.72 -1.18 -25.15
C GLY A 87 -2.64 0.34 -25.23
N ALA A 88 -2.87 1.06 -24.14
CA ALA A 88 -2.72 2.52 -24.08
C ALA A 88 -1.25 2.92 -23.95
N ASP A 89 -0.90 4.09 -24.51
CA ASP A 89 0.41 4.70 -24.29
C ASP A 89 0.51 5.25 -22.85
N VAL A 90 1.67 5.08 -22.20
CA VAL A 90 1.89 5.53 -20.81
C VAL A 90 3.06 6.50 -20.72
N ASN A 91 2.91 7.52 -19.88
CA ASN A 91 3.99 8.47 -19.60
C ASN A 91 3.83 9.06 -18.19
N TYR A 92 4.90 9.65 -17.64
CA TYR A 92 4.87 10.30 -16.33
C TYR A 92 5.58 11.66 -16.32
N ILE A 93 5.22 12.48 -15.35
CA ILE A 93 5.90 13.73 -15.02
C ILE A 93 6.21 13.73 -13.51
N GLU A 94 7.50 13.86 -13.18
CA GLU A 94 7.96 14.07 -11.81
C GLU A 94 7.87 15.55 -11.43
N THR A 95 7.11 15.87 -10.41
CA THR A 95 6.95 17.25 -9.96
C THR A 95 8.11 17.68 -9.07
N GLN A 96 8.73 18.80 -9.41
CA GLN A 96 9.85 19.37 -8.65
C GLN A 96 9.40 20.35 -7.55
N ALA A 97 8.24 20.97 -7.70
CA ALA A 97 7.68 21.89 -6.72
C ALA A 97 6.15 21.91 -6.80
N ALA A 98 5.48 22.02 -5.66
CA ALA A 98 4.01 21.97 -5.57
C ALA A 98 3.28 23.02 -6.47
N LYS A 99 3.90 24.15 -6.74
CA LYS A 99 3.36 25.17 -7.67
C LYS A 99 3.19 24.67 -9.11
N ASP A 100 3.87 23.57 -9.48
CA ASP A 100 3.88 23.03 -10.84
C ASP A 100 2.79 21.95 -11.04
N TYR A 101 2.06 21.52 -10.00
CA TYR A 101 1.03 20.48 -10.05
C TYR A 101 0.01 20.70 -11.15
N ALA A 102 -0.66 21.87 -11.17
CA ALA A 102 -1.67 22.17 -12.16
C ALA A 102 -1.10 22.19 -13.58
N THR A 103 0.12 22.71 -13.76
CA THR A 103 0.79 22.73 -15.06
C THR A 103 1.09 21.31 -15.54
N ASN A 104 1.62 20.47 -14.66
CA ASN A 104 1.98 19.09 -14.99
C ASN A 104 0.75 18.24 -15.37
N ILE A 105 -0.37 18.42 -14.65
CA ILE A 105 -1.65 17.77 -14.98
C ILE A 105 -2.14 18.28 -16.35
N GLY A 106 -2.10 19.60 -16.56
CA GLY A 106 -2.53 20.23 -17.82
C GLY A 106 -1.75 19.74 -19.03
N LEU A 107 -0.46 19.40 -18.91
CA LEU A 107 0.31 18.86 -20.03
C LEU A 107 -0.28 17.55 -20.56
N PHE A 108 -0.68 16.62 -19.71
CA PHE A 108 -1.34 15.38 -20.12
C PHE A 108 -2.75 15.61 -20.65
N ALA A 109 -3.48 16.55 -20.04
CA ALA A 109 -4.81 16.90 -20.50
C ALA A 109 -4.80 17.55 -21.90
N ASP A 110 -3.85 18.46 -22.16
CA ASP A 110 -3.65 19.11 -23.46
C ASP A 110 -3.14 18.13 -24.52
N ASP A 111 -2.37 17.10 -24.13
CA ASP A 111 -1.96 16.02 -25.02
C ASP A 111 -3.11 15.03 -25.33
N GLY A 112 -4.26 15.17 -24.65
CA GLY A 112 -5.48 14.41 -24.88
C GLY A 112 -5.45 13.01 -24.25
N CYS A 113 -4.77 12.85 -23.10
CA CYS A 113 -4.83 11.59 -22.36
C CYS A 113 -6.23 11.33 -21.80
N ASP A 114 -6.65 10.08 -21.82
CA ASP A 114 -7.99 9.65 -21.39
C ASP A 114 -8.05 9.51 -19.86
N VAL A 115 -6.94 9.11 -19.25
CA VAL A 115 -6.81 8.93 -17.81
C VAL A 115 -5.56 9.64 -17.30
N ILE A 116 -5.69 10.36 -16.20
CA ILE A 116 -4.56 10.98 -15.49
C ILE A 116 -4.53 10.46 -14.04
N VAL A 117 -3.45 9.75 -13.70
CA VAL A 117 -3.19 9.30 -12.33
C VAL A 117 -2.37 10.37 -11.61
N THR A 118 -2.93 10.94 -10.56
CA THR A 118 -2.28 11.97 -9.73
C THR A 118 -1.91 11.34 -8.39
N VAL A 119 -0.61 11.31 -8.06
CA VAL A 119 -0.09 10.50 -6.96
C VAL A 119 0.27 11.39 -5.78
N GLY A 120 -0.41 11.17 -4.66
CA GLY A 120 -0.12 11.79 -3.38
C GLY A 120 -1.18 12.79 -2.90
N PHE A 121 -1.33 12.84 -1.59
CA PHE A 121 -2.27 13.70 -0.87
C PHE A 121 -2.17 15.19 -1.30
N ALA A 122 -0.95 15.66 -1.55
CA ALA A 122 -0.69 17.07 -1.87
C ALA A 122 -1.28 17.52 -3.22
N LEU A 123 -1.56 16.59 -4.15
CA LEU A 123 -2.17 16.93 -5.44
C LEU A 123 -3.70 17.02 -5.40
N GLY A 124 -4.36 16.63 -4.30
CA GLY A 124 -5.82 16.51 -4.26
C GLY A 124 -6.58 17.78 -4.70
N GLU A 125 -6.12 18.97 -4.28
CA GLU A 125 -6.72 20.25 -4.72
C GLU A 125 -6.51 20.48 -6.22
N ALA A 126 -5.30 20.23 -6.74
CA ALA A 126 -5.00 20.43 -8.16
C ALA A 126 -5.76 19.44 -9.04
N THR A 127 -5.93 18.20 -8.60
CA THR A 127 -6.76 17.17 -9.27
C THR A 127 -8.22 17.61 -9.34
N GLY A 128 -8.78 18.08 -8.22
CA GLY A 128 -10.17 18.57 -8.20
C GLY A 128 -10.40 19.77 -9.11
N ILE A 129 -9.44 20.68 -9.22
CA ILE A 129 -9.51 21.82 -10.14
C ILE A 129 -9.43 21.33 -11.59
N ALA A 130 -8.47 20.47 -11.91
CA ALA A 130 -8.27 19.94 -13.25
C ALA A 130 -9.48 19.11 -13.71
N SER A 131 -10.09 18.31 -12.84
CA SER A 131 -11.28 17.53 -13.17
C SER A 131 -12.48 18.37 -13.60
N ALA A 132 -12.61 19.57 -13.06
CA ALA A 132 -13.66 20.52 -13.46
C ALA A 132 -13.33 21.21 -14.79
N GLU A 133 -12.04 21.42 -15.13
CA GLU A 133 -11.59 22.02 -16.38
C GLU A 133 -11.62 21.00 -17.53
N TYR A 134 -11.36 19.72 -17.23
CA TYR A 134 -11.30 18.62 -18.20
C TYR A 134 -12.35 17.53 -17.89
N PRO A 135 -13.65 17.80 -18.07
CA PRO A 135 -14.71 16.90 -17.63
C PRO A 135 -14.80 15.57 -18.41
N ASP A 136 -14.13 15.47 -19.55
CA ASP A 136 -14.07 14.26 -20.38
C ASP A 136 -12.85 13.37 -20.08
N ILE A 137 -11.98 13.78 -19.14
CA ILE A 137 -10.82 13.01 -18.68
C ILE A 137 -11.14 12.41 -17.32
N ASP A 138 -10.82 11.13 -17.12
CA ASP A 138 -10.92 10.47 -15.84
C ASP A 138 -9.64 10.67 -15.01
N PHE A 139 -9.81 10.92 -13.72
CA PHE A 139 -8.70 11.12 -12.78
C PHE A 139 -8.69 10.04 -11.71
N VAL A 140 -7.54 9.40 -11.50
CA VAL A 140 -7.30 8.51 -10.37
C VAL A 140 -6.37 9.22 -9.38
N GLY A 141 -6.92 9.65 -8.25
CA GLY A 141 -6.18 10.36 -7.22
C GLY A 141 -5.71 9.43 -6.10
N VAL A 142 -4.41 9.05 -6.08
CA VAL A 142 -3.86 8.17 -5.04
C VAL A 142 -3.66 8.94 -3.74
N ASP A 143 -4.24 8.45 -2.64
CA ASP A 143 -4.32 9.10 -1.32
C ASP A 143 -5.10 10.44 -1.33
N GLN A 144 -6.05 10.60 -2.24
CA GLN A 144 -6.83 11.82 -2.39
C GLN A 144 -8.29 11.62 -1.98
N TRP A 145 -8.57 11.88 -0.71
CA TRP A 145 -9.91 11.77 -0.15
C TRP A 145 -10.83 12.89 -0.67
N GLN A 146 -12.07 12.54 -0.95
CA GLN A 146 -13.12 13.45 -1.41
C GLN A 146 -14.24 13.52 -0.38
N ALA A 147 -14.57 14.74 0.07
CA ALA A 147 -15.73 14.99 0.94
C ALA A 147 -17.06 14.75 0.21
N GLU A 148 -17.11 15.16 -1.06
CA GLU A 148 -18.24 14.95 -1.97
C GLU A 148 -17.70 14.30 -3.25
N PRO A 149 -18.38 13.30 -3.81
CA PRO A 149 -17.92 12.64 -5.04
C PRO A 149 -17.83 13.61 -6.22
N ILE A 150 -16.71 13.59 -6.92
CA ILE A 150 -16.50 14.32 -8.19
C ILE A 150 -16.65 13.31 -9.32
N ALA A 151 -17.50 13.62 -10.31
CA ALA A 151 -18.00 12.65 -11.28
C ALA A 151 -16.93 11.89 -12.07
N ASN A 152 -15.80 12.53 -12.37
CA ASN A 152 -14.67 11.98 -13.12
C ASN A 152 -13.40 11.84 -12.27
N VAL A 153 -13.55 11.68 -10.94
CA VAL A 153 -12.42 11.46 -10.03
C VAL A 153 -12.71 10.24 -9.14
N ALA A 154 -11.83 9.26 -9.19
CA ALA A 154 -11.76 8.19 -8.21
C ALA A 154 -10.59 8.46 -7.25
N GLY A 155 -10.87 8.67 -5.96
CA GLY A 155 -9.86 8.78 -4.92
C GLY A 155 -9.49 7.39 -4.41
N LEU A 156 -8.32 6.89 -4.78
CA LEU A 156 -7.81 5.60 -4.33
C LEU A 156 -7.21 5.74 -2.94
N LEU A 157 -7.89 5.19 -1.95
CA LEU A 157 -7.54 5.27 -0.54
C LEU A 157 -7.22 3.90 0.03
N PHE A 158 -6.57 3.88 1.19
CA PHE A 158 -6.19 2.63 1.86
C PHE A 158 -6.45 2.72 3.36
N PRO A 159 -6.67 1.60 4.06
CA PRO A 159 -6.73 1.56 5.52
C PRO A 159 -5.30 1.47 6.11
N GLU A 160 -4.53 2.58 6.03
CA GLU A 160 -3.15 2.65 6.51
C GLU A 160 -3.04 2.38 8.01
N ASP A 161 -4.06 2.70 8.77
CA ASP A 161 -4.17 2.38 10.18
C ASP A 161 -4.14 0.87 10.44
N GLN A 162 -4.80 0.07 9.57
CA GLN A 162 -4.75 -1.38 9.64
C GLN A 162 -3.38 -1.92 9.21
N ALA A 163 -2.79 -1.36 8.16
CA ALA A 163 -1.46 -1.73 7.69
C ALA A 163 -0.40 -1.46 8.76
N GLY A 164 -0.41 -0.26 9.35
CA GLY A 164 0.44 0.12 10.48
C GLY A 164 0.22 -0.79 11.69
N TYR A 165 -1.03 -1.12 12.02
CA TYR A 165 -1.37 -2.00 13.13
C TYR A 165 -0.74 -3.40 12.99
N LEU A 166 -0.80 -3.98 11.79
CA LEU A 166 -0.16 -5.26 11.49
C LEU A 166 1.36 -5.18 11.62
N ALA A 167 1.98 -4.10 11.11
CA ALA A 167 3.41 -3.87 11.22
C ALA A 167 3.84 -3.70 12.69
N GLY A 168 3.07 -2.96 13.49
CA GLY A 168 3.32 -2.79 14.92
C GLY A 168 3.19 -4.09 15.70
N ALA A 169 2.18 -4.91 15.39
CA ALA A 169 2.00 -6.23 15.99
C ALA A 169 3.18 -7.16 15.66
N LEU A 170 3.66 -7.16 14.41
CA LEU A 170 4.86 -7.89 14.01
C LEU A 170 6.08 -7.38 14.75
N ALA A 171 6.31 -6.07 14.80
CA ALA A 171 7.46 -5.46 15.47
C ALA A 171 7.52 -5.83 16.95
N ALA A 172 6.40 -5.71 17.67
CA ALA A 172 6.33 -6.07 19.08
C ALA A 172 6.56 -7.57 19.33
N SER A 173 6.11 -8.42 18.40
CA SER A 173 6.31 -9.88 18.49
C SER A 173 7.77 -10.30 18.30
N LEU A 174 8.56 -9.51 17.56
CA LEU A 174 9.97 -9.78 17.27
C LEU A 174 10.93 -9.08 18.23
N SER A 175 10.49 -7.98 18.85
CA SER A 175 11.36 -7.21 19.76
C SER A 175 11.78 -8.05 20.97
N THR A 176 13.05 -8.00 21.28
CA THR A 176 13.67 -8.62 22.47
C THR A 176 14.09 -7.57 23.50
N SER A 177 14.28 -6.33 23.05
CA SER A 177 14.63 -5.20 23.92
C SER A 177 13.42 -4.58 24.62
N GLY A 178 12.21 -4.75 24.07
CA GLY A 178 11.00 -4.04 24.49
C GLY A 178 10.95 -2.59 23.99
N VAL A 179 11.86 -2.21 23.09
CA VAL A 179 11.92 -0.87 22.45
C VAL A 179 11.89 -1.05 20.93
N ILE A 180 10.93 -0.42 20.26
CA ILE A 180 10.80 -0.39 18.81
C ILE A 180 10.73 1.05 18.33
N ALA A 181 10.91 1.29 17.03
CA ALA A 181 10.88 2.63 16.51
C ALA A 181 10.16 2.74 15.17
N GLU A 182 9.70 3.95 14.86
CA GLU A 182 9.19 4.33 13.56
C GLU A 182 9.82 5.65 13.11
N VAL A 183 10.28 5.65 11.86
CA VAL A 183 10.83 6.80 11.14
C VAL A 183 9.88 7.13 10.02
N LEU A 184 9.18 8.25 10.16
CA LEU A 184 8.03 8.59 9.36
C LEU A 184 8.31 9.83 8.50
N GLY A 185 7.56 9.94 7.41
CA GLY A 185 7.47 11.18 6.64
C GLY A 185 7.00 12.34 7.53
N THR A 186 6.00 13.08 7.12
CA THR A 186 5.51 14.22 7.93
C THR A 186 4.12 13.95 8.50
N ASP A 187 3.83 14.52 9.68
CA ASP A 187 2.51 14.52 10.31
C ASP A 187 1.48 15.44 9.62
N LEU A 188 1.89 16.13 8.56
CA LEU A 188 0.99 16.91 7.70
C LEU A 188 0.17 16.04 6.73
N VAL A 189 0.54 14.76 6.58
CA VAL A 189 -0.10 13.80 5.66
C VAL A 189 -0.90 12.78 6.46
N PRO A 190 -2.25 12.81 6.41
CA PRO A 190 -3.10 11.90 7.19
C PRO A 190 -2.78 10.40 7.02
N PRO A 191 -2.52 9.86 5.81
CA PRO A 191 -2.03 8.50 5.62
C PRO A 191 -0.79 8.14 6.44
N VAL A 192 0.20 9.04 6.53
CA VAL A 192 1.42 8.80 7.33
C VAL A 192 1.11 8.76 8.83
N VAL A 193 0.21 9.65 9.28
CA VAL A 193 -0.27 9.63 10.67
C VAL A 193 -1.01 8.32 10.96
N ALA A 194 -1.86 7.86 10.02
CA ALA A 194 -2.60 6.61 10.17
C ALA A 194 -1.66 5.40 10.30
N PHE A 195 -0.61 5.31 9.48
CA PHE A 195 0.43 4.29 9.62
C PHE A 195 1.08 4.32 11.01
N GLY A 196 1.53 5.51 11.45
CA GLY A 196 2.25 5.66 12.72
C GLY A 196 1.37 5.38 13.94
N GLU A 197 0.13 5.89 13.99
CA GLU A 197 -0.78 5.60 15.09
C GLU A 197 -1.22 4.13 15.09
N GLY A 198 -1.47 3.57 13.90
CA GLY A 198 -1.75 2.14 13.74
C GLY A 198 -0.61 1.28 14.28
N PHE A 199 0.64 1.59 13.93
CA PHE A 199 1.83 0.88 14.41
C PHE A 199 1.92 0.88 15.94
N VAL A 200 1.77 2.04 16.58
CA VAL A 200 1.76 2.15 18.05
C VAL A 200 0.66 1.28 18.67
N ASN A 201 -0.55 1.34 18.12
CA ASN A 201 -1.69 0.62 18.67
C ASN A 201 -1.57 -0.90 18.45
N GLY A 202 -1.09 -1.33 17.29
CA GLY A 202 -0.79 -2.73 17.00
C GLY A 202 0.31 -3.31 17.90
N ALA A 203 1.39 -2.55 18.11
CA ALA A 203 2.45 -2.94 19.01
C ALA A 203 1.96 -3.12 20.45
N ARG A 204 1.18 -2.17 20.96
CA ARG A 204 0.61 -2.21 22.32
C ARG A 204 -0.49 -3.26 22.48
N HIS A 205 -1.12 -3.68 21.40
CA HIS A 205 -2.04 -4.82 21.42
C HIS A 205 -1.31 -6.11 21.82
N ILE A 206 -0.08 -6.28 21.34
CA ILE A 206 0.76 -7.45 21.62
C ILE A 206 1.48 -7.31 22.97
N ASP A 207 2.14 -6.18 23.19
CA ASP A 207 2.81 -5.86 24.45
C ASP A 207 2.42 -4.44 24.92
N PRO A 208 1.50 -4.32 25.89
CA PRO A 208 1.09 -3.03 26.44
C PRO A 208 2.23 -2.22 27.08
N SER A 209 3.36 -2.84 27.39
CA SER A 209 4.52 -2.19 28.01
C SER A 209 5.61 -1.76 27.02
N ILE A 210 5.43 -2.08 25.74
CA ILE A 210 6.45 -1.78 24.71
C ILE A 210 6.66 -0.27 24.57
N GLU A 211 7.91 0.12 24.49
CA GLU A 211 8.30 1.50 24.19
C GLU A 211 8.37 1.71 22.69
N VAL A 212 7.68 2.74 22.17
CA VAL A 212 7.70 3.09 20.76
C VAL A 212 8.32 4.47 20.60
N ILE A 213 9.47 4.54 19.93
CA ILE A 213 10.14 5.79 19.54
C ILE A 213 9.57 6.24 18.21
N LYS A 214 8.58 7.14 18.23
CA LYS A 214 7.94 7.68 17.04
C LYS A 214 8.56 9.01 16.64
N THR A 215 9.05 9.10 15.38
CA THR A 215 9.70 10.31 14.88
C THR A 215 9.21 10.67 13.49
N TYR A 216 8.56 11.83 13.36
CA TYR A 216 8.21 12.43 12.08
C TYR A 216 9.32 13.33 11.58
N HIS A 217 9.52 13.35 10.26
CA HIS A 217 10.43 14.32 9.64
C HIS A 217 9.94 15.74 9.89
N PRO A 218 10.80 16.65 10.40
CA PRO A 218 10.38 18.00 10.80
C PRO A 218 10.16 18.95 9.62
N GLY A 219 10.48 18.55 8.41
CA GLY A 219 10.30 19.35 7.19
C GLY A 219 8.89 19.27 6.62
N GLY A 220 8.61 20.18 5.68
CA GLY A 220 7.34 20.20 4.95
C GLY A 220 7.25 19.12 3.86
N LEU A 221 6.15 19.17 3.10
CA LEU A 221 5.86 18.22 2.01
C LEU A 221 6.92 18.19 0.89
N ASP A 222 7.73 19.23 0.78
CA ASP A 222 8.78 19.39 -0.22
C ASP A 222 10.07 18.61 0.09
N VAL A 223 10.23 18.12 1.33
CA VAL A 223 11.46 17.44 1.76
C VAL A 223 11.24 16.18 2.58
N ALA A 224 10.10 16.04 3.25
CA ALA A 224 9.86 14.99 4.23
C ALA A 224 9.94 13.56 3.67
N PHE A 225 9.79 13.39 2.36
CA PHE A 225 9.82 12.09 1.68
C PHE A 225 11.08 11.86 0.83
N THR A 226 12.01 12.85 0.81
CA THR A 226 13.17 12.84 -0.08
C THR A 226 14.51 13.01 0.65
N ASP A 227 14.55 12.82 1.98
CA ASP A 227 15.73 13.00 2.84
C ASP A 227 16.21 11.67 3.48
N PRO A 228 16.88 10.78 2.71
CA PRO A 228 17.37 9.52 3.23
C PRO A 228 18.47 9.67 4.29
N GLU A 229 19.22 10.79 4.29
CA GLU A 229 20.26 11.04 5.30
C GLU A 229 19.66 11.31 6.67
N TRP A 230 18.56 12.08 6.71
CA TRP A 230 17.80 12.30 7.94
C TRP A 230 17.17 10.99 8.42
N GLY A 231 16.59 10.19 7.50
CA GLY A 231 16.02 8.88 7.81
C GLY A 231 17.03 7.94 8.47
N ALA A 232 18.21 7.81 7.85
CA ALA A 232 19.32 7.00 8.39
C ALA A 232 19.79 7.50 9.77
N THR A 233 19.97 8.81 9.93
CA THR A 233 20.41 9.40 11.19
C THR A 233 19.39 9.15 12.31
N THR A 234 18.10 9.27 12.00
CA THR A 234 17.01 9.06 12.95
C THR A 234 16.91 7.58 13.36
N ALA A 235 17.03 6.66 12.40
CA ALA A 235 17.08 5.23 12.70
C ALA A 235 18.29 4.87 13.59
N ARG A 236 19.48 5.42 13.30
CA ARG A 236 20.68 5.23 14.16
C ARG A 236 20.42 5.72 15.58
N GLN A 237 19.80 6.88 15.76
CA GLN A 237 19.46 7.40 17.09
C GLN A 237 18.47 6.50 17.84
N ALA A 238 17.51 5.88 17.13
CA ALA A 238 16.58 4.93 17.73
C ALA A 238 17.29 3.63 18.17
N LEU A 239 18.19 3.09 17.32
CA LEU A 239 19.02 1.93 17.67
C LEU A 239 19.92 2.22 18.88
N ASP A 240 20.52 3.41 18.95
CA ASP A 240 21.34 3.85 20.11
C ASP A 240 20.52 3.98 21.39
N GLN A 241 19.20 4.16 21.31
CA GLN A 241 18.25 4.17 22.42
C GLN A 241 17.72 2.77 22.76
N GLY A 242 18.15 1.74 22.03
CA GLY A 242 17.83 0.35 22.29
C GLY A 242 16.72 -0.24 21.44
N ALA A 243 16.24 0.49 20.42
CA ALA A 243 15.29 -0.08 19.48
C ALA A 243 15.95 -1.26 18.73
N ASP A 244 15.25 -2.38 18.60
CA ASP A 244 15.70 -3.57 17.88
C ASP A 244 14.80 -3.92 16.67
N VAL A 245 13.67 -3.19 16.50
CA VAL A 245 12.85 -3.23 15.29
C VAL A 245 12.50 -1.81 14.88
N VAL A 246 12.71 -1.47 13.61
CA VAL A 246 12.44 -0.11 13.07
C VAL A 246 11.52 -0.20 11.85
N PHE A 247 10.43 0.54 11.88
CA PHE A 247 9.53 0.76 10.75
C PHE A 247 9.90 2.04 10.01
N GLY A 248 10.13 1.95 8.70
CA GLY A 248 10.46 3.10 7.85
C GLY A 248 9.30 3.44 6.91
N ALA A 249 8.52 4.49 7.19
CA ALA A 249 7.37 4.90 6.37
C ALA A 249 7.47 6.37 5.94
N GLY A 250 8.01 6.61 4.75
CA GLY A 250 8.22 7.97 4.25
C GLY A 250 9.03 8.04 2.96
N GLY A 251 8.73 7.24 1.95
CA GLY A 251 9.44 7.24 0.68
C GLY A 251 10.95 7.07 0.84
N LYS A 252 11.77 7.88 0.16
CA LYS A 252 13.25 7.81 0.27
C LYS A 252 13.77 8.06 1.69
N THR A 253 13.07 8.85 2.50
CA THR A 253 13.39 9.06 3.92
C THR A 253 13.24 7.76 4.71
N GLY A 254 12.15 7.02 4.53
CA GLY A 254 11.93 5.70 5.10
C GLY A 254 12.96 4.67 4.61
N ASN A 255 13.30 4.71 3.31
CA ASN A 255 14.35 3.84 2.75
C ASN A 255 15.70 4.06 3.43
N GLY A 256 16.08 5.32 3.68
CA GLY A 256 17.30 5.65 4.42
C GLY A 256 17.30 5.02 5.82
N ALA A 257 16.16 5.01 6.50
CA ALA A 257 16.04 4.40 7.82
C ALA A 257 16.25 2.88 7.78
N ILE A 258 15.56 2.15 6.89
CA ILE A 258 15.68 0.67 6.82
C ILE A 258 17.06 0.23 6.33
N ILE A 259 17.69 0.99 5.43
CA ILE A 259 19.07 0.72 4.98
C ILE A 259 20.07 0.89 6.12
N GLU A 260 19.90 1.91 6.98
CA GLU A 260 20.77 2.10 8.14
C GLU A 260 20.64 0.94 9.14
N VAL A 261 19.41 0.45 9.39
CA VAL A 261 19.16 -0.69 10.27
C VAL A 261 19.82 -1.97 9.77
N ALA A 262 19.94 -2.15 8.45
CA ALA A 262 20.59 -3.32 7.86
C ALA A 262 22.08 -3.44 8.24
N GLY A 263 22.70 -2.36 8.70
CA GLY A 263 24.06 -2.36 9.26
C GLY A 263 24.16 -2.83 10.70
N GLU A 264 23.02 -3.01 11.41
CA GLU A 264 22.99 -3.39 12.83
C GLU A 264 22.66 -4.87 12.99
N ALA A 265 23.60 -5.64 13.53
CA ALA A 265 23.43 -7.07 13.67
C ALA A 265 22.35 -7.44 14.69
N GLY A 266 21.34 -8.18 14.26
CA GLY A 266 20.25 -8.67 15.12
C GLY A 266 19.08 -7.71 15.23
N ALA A 267 19.11 -6.54 14.58
CA ALA A 267 17.96 -5.68 14.44
C ALA A 267 17.13 -6.09 13.21
N PHE A 268 15.81 -5.84 13.29
CA PHE A 268 14.88 -6.00 12.17
C PHE A 268 14.42 -4.64 11.65
N CYS A 269 14.04 -4.60 10.37
CA CYS A 269 13.35 -3.46 9.81
C CYS A 269 12.09 -3.90 9.06
N ILE A 270 11.12 -2.99 8.98
CA ILE A 270 9.87 -3.15 8.25
C ILE A 270 9.76 -2.00 7.24
N GLY A 271 9.51 -2.34 5.99
CA GLY A 271 9.30 -1.39 4.91
C GLY A 271 7.85 -0.95 4.76
N VAL A 272 7.55 -0.16 3.72
CA VAL A 272 6.23 0.46 3.49
C VAL A 272 5.82 0.47 2.03
N ASP A 273 4.52 0.58 1.79
CA ASP A 273 3.79 0.75 0.53
C ASP A 273 3.85 -0.45 -0.42
N THR A 274 5.01 -0.98 -0.70
CA THR A 274 5.25 -2.14 -1.58
C THR A 274 6.07 -3.20 -0.86
N ASP A 275 6.26 -4.36 -1.48
CA ASP A 275 7.27 -5.31 -1.00
C ASP A 275 8.68 -4.75 -1.26
N GLN A 276 9.24 -4.07 -0.26
CA GLN A 276 10.56 -3.44 -0.38
C GLN A 276 11.71 -4.45 -0.41
N TRP A 277 11.43 -5.73 -0.26
CA TRP A 277 12.40 -6.77 -0.60
C TRP A 277 12.83 -6.67 -2.07
N ASP A 278 11.90 -6.43 -2.95
CA ASP A 278 12.17 -6.33 -4.39
C ASP A 278 12.80 -4.98 -4.78
N THR A 279 12.50 -3.91 -4.03
CA THR A 279 12.88 -2.55 -4.43
C THR A 279 14.06 -1.97 -3.65
N VAL A 280 14.35 -2.46 -2.43
CA VAL A 280 15.43 -1.98 -1.54
C VAL A 280 16.30 -3.15 -1.08
N PRO A 281 17.09 -3.78 -1.99
CA PRO A 281 17.92 -4.94 -1.65
C PRO A 281 18.96 -4.65 -0.58
N GLU A 282 19.38 -3.40 -0.39
CA GLU A 282 20.30 -2.98 0.66
C GLU A 282 19.72 -3.23 2.08
N ALA A 283 18.40 -3.28 2.22
CA ALA A 283 17.73 -3.54 3.49
C ALA A 283 17.54 -5.05 3.79
N HIS A 284 17.80 -5.96 2.86
CA HIS A 284 17.63 -7.42 3.06
C HIS A 284 18.17 -7.95 4.39
N PRO A 285 19.34 -7.51 4.91
CA PRO A 285 19.85 -8.04 6.18
C PRO A 285 18.91 -7.84 7.39
N CYS A 286 18.00 -6.87 7.35
CA CYS A 286 17.06 -6.58 8.44
C CYS A 286 15.59 -6.65 8.01
N LEU A 287 15.28 -6.64 6.70
CA LEU A 287 13.92 -6.46 6.18
C LEU A 287 13.08 -7.71 6.37
N VAL A 288 12.33 -7.74 7.47
CA VAL A 288 11.49 -8.90 7.82
C VAL A 288 10.16 -8.90 7.08
N SER A 289 9.64 -7.74 6.69
CA SER A 289 8.41 -7.57 5.92
C SER A 289 8.27 -6.12 5.48
N SER A 290 7.21 -5.80 4.73
CA SER A 290 6.78 -4.44 4.42
C SER A 290 5.28 -4.28 4.70
N SER A 291 4.89 -3.12 5.24
CA SER A 291 3.50 -2.73 5.46
C SER A 291 2.94 -2.17 4.15
N MET A 292 2.29 -3.01 3.37
CA MET A 292 1.95 -2.73 1.97
C MET A 292 0.60 -2.03 1.83
N LYS A 293 0.54 -1.11 0.87
CA LYS A 293 -0.67 -0.59 0.21
C LYS A 293 -0.74 -1.21 -1.19
N MET A 294 -1.86 -1.80 -1.58
CA MET A 294 -2.03 -2.42 -2.89
C MET A 294 -2.29 -1.35 -3.97
N ILE A 295 -1.35 -0.42 -4.11
CA ILE A 295 -1.46 0.75 -5.00
C ILE A 295 -1.48 0.31 -6.45
N THR A 296 -0.54 -0.55 -6.84
CA THR A 296 -0.43 -1.10 -8.20
C THR A 296 -1.75 -1.71 -8.65
N ASP A 297 -2.33 -2.59 -7.83
CA ASP A 297 -3.60 -3.27 -8.13
C ASP A 297 -4.76 -2.27 -8.23
N GLY A 298 -4.82 -1.31 -7.30
CA GLY A 298 -5.87 -0.28 -7.29
C GLY A 298 -5.81 0.64 -8.52
N VAL A 299 -4.61 1.02 -8.97
CA VAL A 299 -4.43 1.81 -10.20
C VAL A 299 -4.85 1.00 -11.43
N VAL A 300 -4.40 -0.26 -11.53
CA VAL A 300 -4.80 -1.15 -12.65
C VAL A 300 -6.31 -1.29 -12.73
N ASP A 301 -6.97 -1.53 -11.58
CA ASP A 301 -8.42 -1.72 -11.51
C ASP A 301 -9.17 -0.44 -11.92
N LEU A 302 -8.82 0.72 -11.37
CA LEU A 302 -9.50 1.98 -11.66
C LEU A 302 -9.28 2.46 -13.11
N VAL A 303 -8.08 2.29 -13.66
CA VAL A 303 -7.81 2.58 -15.07
C VAL A 303 -8.61 1.64 -15.98
N GLY A 304 -8.67 0.34 -15.66
CA GLY A 304 -9.49 -0.63 -16.36
C GLY A 304 -10.98 -0.27 -16.34
N GLN A 305 -11.49 0.15 -15.19
CA GLN A 305 -12.87 0.62 -15.02
C GLN A 305 -13.13 1.92 -15.81
N SER A 306 -12.15 2.83 -15.89
CA SER A 306 -12.25 4.03 -16.72
C SER A 306 -12.44 3.66 -18.19
N PHE A 307 -11.60 2.81 -18.77
CA PHE A 307 -11.74 2.36 -20.16
C PHE A 307 -13.02 1.57 -20.41
N ALA A 308 -13.57 0.91 -19.37
CA ALA A 308 -14.88 0.27 -19.43
C ALA A 308 -16.06 1.25 -19.32
N GLY A 309 -15.82 2.53 -19.02
CA GLY A 309 -16.84 3.54 -18.76
C GLY A 309 -17.60 3.30 -17.45
N SER A 310 -16.97 2.66 -16.47
CA SER A 310 -17.55 2.27 -15.18
C SER A 310 -16.75 2.74 -13.96
N MET A 311 -15.77 3.64 -14.14
CA MET A 311 -14.98 4.18 -13.04
C MET A 311 -15.90 4.81 -11.97
N PRO A 312 -15.76 4.44 -10.69
CA PRO A 312 -16.58 5.00 -9.64
C PRO A 312 -16.19 6.46 -9.36
N ALA A 313 -17.17 7.29 -9.08
CA ALA A 313 -16.94 8.63 -8.55
C ALA A 313 -16.73 8.58 -7.05
N GLY A 314 -15.81 9.40 -6.52
CA GLY A 314 -15.57 9.52 -5.09
C GLY A 314 -14.51 8.57 -4.55
N ASN A 315 -14.66 8.17 -3.30
CA ASN A 315 -13.64 7.38 -2.59
C ASN A 315 -13.74 5.89 -2.93
N TYR A 316 -12.63 5.31 -3.36
CA TYR A 316 -12.44 3.90 -3.63
C TYR A 316 -11.36 3.34 -2.69
N TYR A 317 -11.62 2.22 -2.02
CA TYR A 317 -10.69 1.68 -1.03
C TYR A 317 -9.96 0.46 -1.58
N GLY A 318 -8.64 0.57 -1.70
CA GLY A 318 -7.72 -0.52 -1.97
C GLY A 318 -7.40 -1.35 -0.71
N GLY A 319 -6.75 -2.49 -0.92
CA GLY A 319 -6.34 -3.39 0.16
C GLY A 319 -5.00 -3.00 0.79
N VAL A 320 -4.73 -3.60 1.96
CA VAL A 320 -3.43 -3.55 2.64
C VAL A 320 -2.99 -4.95 3.05
N ALA A 321 -1.68 -5.15 3.22
CA ALA A 321 -1.12 -6.43 3.63
C ALA A 321 0.26 -6.26 4.28
N LEU A 322 0.76 -7.31 4.94
CA LEU A 322 2.19 -7.48 5.15
C LEU A 322 2.79 -8.26 3.97
N ALA A 323 3.97 -7.84 3.52
CA ALA A 323 4.75 -8.57 2.55
C ALA A 323 5.19 -9.95 3.09
N PRO A 324 5.54 -10.91 2.23
CA PRO A 324 6.18 -12.15 2.66
C PRO A 324 7.42 -11.89 3.51
N PHE A 325 7.75 -12.83 4.40
CA PHE A 325 8.92 -12.69 5.29
C PHE A 325 10.24 -13.08 4.63
N HIS A 326 10.22 -13.51 3.39
CA HIS A 326 11.38 -13.86 2.55
C HIS A 326 12.45 -14.68 3.30
N ASP A 327 13.70 -14.25 3.29
CA ASP A 327 14.80 -14.94 3.98
C ASP A 327 14.70 -14.87 5.52
N HIS A 328 13.81 -14.04 6.05
CA HIS A 328 13.52 -13.91 7.49
C HIS A 328 12.35 -14.78 7.97
N ALA A 329 11.77 -15.63 7.12
CA ALA A 329 10.61 -16.47 7.48
C ALA A 329 10.88 -17.35 8.72
N ASP A 330 12.10 -17.88 8.87
CA ASP A 330 12.51 -18.66 10.04
C ASP A 330 12.68 -17.80 11.32
N SER A 331 12.79 -16.47 11.17
CA SER A 331 12.90 -15.53 12.30
C SER A 331 11.52 -15.13 12.85
N VAL A 332 10.44 -15.36 12.10
CA VAL A 332 9.07 -15.10 12.53
C VAL A 332 8.44 -16.42 12.99
N PRO A 333 8.20 -16.63 14.30
CA PRO A 333 7.60 -17.86 14.81
C PRO A 333 6.25 -18.18 14.15
N ALA A 334 5.94 -19.45 13.93
CA ALA A 334 4.73 -19.86 13.24
C ALA A 334 3.43 -19.39 13.93
N ASP A 335 3.41 -19.34 15.24
CA ASP A 335 2.28 -18.81 16.02
C ASP A 335 2.11 -17.28 15.84
N VAL A 336 3.20 -16.55 15.60
CA VAL A 336 3.15 -15.12 15.23
C VAL A 336 2.58 -14.97 13.82
N GLN A 337 3.01 -15.80 12.86
CA GLN A 337 2.48 -15.78 11.49
C GLN A 337 0.96 -16.06 11.50
N ASP A 338 0.52 -17.10 12.23
CA ASP A 338 -0.89 -17.44 12.36
C ASP A 338 -1.70 -16.32 13.05
N MET A 339 -1.12 -15.69 14.07
CA MET A 339 -1.73 -14.55 14.76
C MET A 339 -1.91 -13.35 13.82
N LEU A 340 -0.90 -13.01 13.00
CA LEU A 340 -0.99 -11.88 12.05
C LEU A 340 -2.07 -12.11 10.98
N VAL A 341 -2.22 -13.36 10.50
CA VAL A 341 -3.30 -13.72 9.57
C VAL A 341 -4.67 -13.53 10.20
N ALA A 342 -4.85 -14.00 11.44
CA ALA A 342 -6.10 -13.82 12.18
C ALA A 342 -6.38 -12.35 12.47
N LEU A 343 -5.35 -11.60 12.90
CA LEU A 343 -5.44 -10.17 13.19
C LEU A 343 -5.86 -9.36 11.97
N LYS A 344 -5.28 -9.66 10.78
CA LYS A 344 -5.70 -9.02 9.52
C LYS A 344 -7.18 -9.24 9.25
N ALA A 345 -7.67 -10.47 9.38
CA ALA A 345 -9.08 -10.78 9.18
C ALA A 345 -9.99 -10.05 10.18
N ASP A 346 -9.57 -9.92 11.44
CA ASP A 346 -10.32 -9.21 12.48
C ASP A 346 -10.35 -7.69 12.24
N LEU A 347 -9.25 -7.11 11.74
CA LEU A 347 -9.18 -5.69 11.34
C LEU A 347 -10.11 -5.41 10.14
N GLU A 348 -10.04 -6.23 9.09
CA GLU A 348 -10.91 -6.12 7.91
C GLU A 348 -12.39 -6.29 8.24
N ALA A 349 -12.71 -7.17 9.19
CA ALA A 349 -14.08 -7.37 9.68
C ALA A 349 -14.55 -6.26 10.64
N GLY A 350 -13.65 -5.37 11.09
CA GLY A 350 -13.92 -4.34 12.08
C GLY A 350 -14.21 -4.89 13.49
N THR A 351 -13.82 -6.13 13.79
CA THR A 351 -13.94 -6.74 15.12
C THR A 351 -12.89 -6.23 16.09
N ILE A 352 -11.75 -5.80 15.57
CA ILE A 352 -10.70 -5.08 16.31
C ILE A 352 -10.63 -3.67 15.71
N PRO A 353 -10.97 -2.62 16.49
CA PRO A 353 -10.81 -1.25 16.04
C PRO A 353 -9.34 -0.83 16.15
N THR A 354 -8.82 -0.13 15.15
CA THR A 354 -7.44 0.38 15.17
C THR A 354 -7.24 1.53 16.14
N CYS A 355 -8.32 2.19 16.53
CA CYS A 355 -8.34 3.36 17.43
C CYS A 355 -7.57 4.57 16.91
N VAL A 356 -7.45 4.69 15.60
CA VAL A 356 -6.80 5.82 14.95
C VAL A 356 -7.83 6.91 14.65
N TRP A 357 -7.59 8.12 15.16
CA TRP A 357 -8.56 9.23 15.11
C TRP A 357 -8.88 9.74 13.70
N VAL A 358 -7.97 9.55 12.74
CA VAL A 358 -8.19 9.95 11.34
C VAL A 358 -9.18 9.05 10.59
N THR A 359 -9.54 7.90 11.16
CA THR A 359 -10.44 6.91 10.53
C THR A 359 -11.83 6.87 11.13
N ASP A 360 -12.18 7.78 12.07
CA ASP A 360 -13.49 7.82 12.77
C ASP A 360 -13.93 6.44 13.34
N ALA A 361 -12.96 5.60 13.77
CA ALA A 361 -13.22 4.26 14.29
C ALA A 361 -14.10 4.34 15.55
N PRO A 362 -15.36 3.84 15.54
CA PRO A 362 -16.26 3.96 16.68
C PRO A 362 -15.81 3.04 17.82
N GLY A 363 -15.80 3.54 19.03
CA GLY A 363 -15.69 2.73 20.24
C GLY A 363 -14.33 2.71 20.91
N CYS A 364 -13.42 3.61 20.51
CA CYS A 364 -12.12 3.77 21.18
C CYS A 364 -12.16 4.91 22.19
N GLU A 365 -11.79 4.61 23.45
CA GLU A 365 -11.45 5.66 24.40
C GLU A 365 -10.07 6.21 24.04
N PRO A 366 -9.86 7.54 24.04
CA PRO A 366 -8.53 8.10 23.86
C PRO A 366 -7.57 7.50 24.88
N VAL A 367 -6.50 6.88 24.42
CA VAL A 367 -5.42 6.45 25.31
C VAL A 367 -4.74 7.72 25.82
N ALA A 368 -4.86 7.95 27.12
CA ALA A 368 -4.34 9.13 27.81
C ALA A 368 -2.82 9.14 27.91
#